data_fd5ca457fe2ee1783fcb2a02f578eeb2
#
_entry.id   fd5ca457fe2ee1783fcb2a02f578eeb2
#
_cell.length_a   1.000
_cell.length_b   1.000
_cell.length_c   1.000
_cell.angle_alpha   90.00
_cell.angle_beta   90.00
_cell.angle_gamma   90.00
#
_symmetry.space_group_name_H-M   'P 1'
#
loop_
_entity.id
_entity.type
_entity.pdbx_description
1 polymer ?
#
loop_
_entity_poly.entity_id
_entity_poly.type
_entity_poly.pdbx_seq_one_letter_code
_entity_poly.pdbx_strand_id
1 'polypeptide(L)'
;MKRIITIIALICAATLSAQAQLYVPGETLHYRMSYKAKLFPNTEVAKVVMQTTESTLDGQPVYKVYGYGETAKAFNWILPVQDAYTIWIDPETLRTKRFDSDLHEGDYTFRSTYIFDWKNLNVHTRWQSRQRPEKFKTMKISDQSMDAVSLYFNLRTVKDEEIKEGFAKDLEMVLEDTVRYLRFRFDGREVKKVRGLGKFNTLRFRCKIATSTETAFRDGTEFVVWISDDRNKVPLYIESPIKVGSVCAYLSSYEGLRYPMDSFIKK
;
A
#
# COMPACT_ATOMS: atom_id res chain seq x y z
N MET A 1 21.45 -42.18 14.17
CA MET A 1 21.75 -41.02 13.26
C MET A 1 20.63 -40.69 12.29
N LYS A 2 19.90 -41.62 11.65
CA LYS A 2 18.82 -41.32 10.69
C LYS A 2 17.61 -40.53 11.26
N ARG A 3 17.26 -40.68 12.56
CA ARG A 3 16.12 -39.98 13.20
C ARG A 3 16.38 -38.50 13.53
N ILE A 4 17.62 -38.08 13.71
CA ILE A 4 18.00 -36.70 14.02
C ILE A 4 17.97 -35.86 12.76
N ILE A 5 18.32 -36.42 11.60
CA ILE A 5 18.30 -35.71 10.30
C ILE A 5 16.86 -35.39 9.87
N THR A 6 15.89 -36.27 10.16
CA THR A 6 14.47 -36.06 9.85
C THR A 6 13.85 -34.93 10.69
N ILE A 7 14.26 -34.76 11.94
CA ILE A 7 13.75 -33.67 12.82
C ILE A 7 14.32 -32.33 12.40
N ILE A 8 15.60 -32.27 11.97
CA ILE A 8 16.20 -31.01 11.47
C ILE A 8 15.57 -30.57 10.14
N ALA A 9 15.22 -31.49 9.25
CA ALA A 9 14.51 -31.17 7.99
C ALA A 9 13.08 -30.66 8.22
N LEU A 10 12.36 -31.15 9.27
CA LEU A 10 11.03 -30.64 9.64
C LEU A 10 11.08 -29.26 10.30
N ILE A 11 12.13 -28.95 11.05
CA ILE A 11 12.30 -27.64 11.69
C ILE A 11 12.67 -26.57 10.64
N CYS A 12 13.46 -26.90 9.62
CA CYS A 12 13.76 -25.98 8.51
C CYS A 12 12.55 -25.68 7.61
N ALA A 13 11.60 -26.61 7.47
CA ALA A 13 10.37 -26.36 6.70
C ALA A 13 9.35 -25.45 7.42
N ALA A 14 9.42 -25.37 8.77
CA ALA A 14 8.51 -24.54 9.57
C ALA A 14 8.93 -23.06 9.64
N THR A 15 10.18 -22.72 9.33
CA THR A 15 10.69 -21.34 9.41
C THR A 15 10.51 -20.54 8.10
N LEU A 16 10.20 -21.19 6.98
CA LEU A 16 9.94 -20.54 5.70
C LEU A 16 8.53 -19.94 5.57
N SER A 17 7.61 -20.24 6.51
CA SER A 17 6.21 -19.82 6.39
C SER A 17 5.86 -18.46 7.04
N ALA A 18 6.78 -17.84 7.79
CA ALA A 18 6.47 -16.58 8.48
C ALA A 18 6.49 -15.34 7.55
N GLN A 19 7.22 -15.42 6.43
CA GLN A 19 7.34 -14.30 5.49
C GLN A 19 6.27 -14.27 4.39
N ALA A 20 5.58 -15.39 4.14
CA ALA A 20 4.55 -15.53 3.11
C ALA A 20 3.20 -14.86 3.45
N GLN A 21 3.17 -13.91 4.39
CA GLN A 21 1.90 -13.40 4.94
C GLN A 21 1.46 -12.05 4.36
N LEU A 22 2.31 -11.37 3.61
CA LEU A 22 2.06 -10.00 3.16
C LEU A 22 1.02 -9.94 2.04
N TYR A 23 1.14 -10.82 1.07
CA TYR A 23 0.23 -10.91 -0.07
C TYR A 23 -0.55 -12.22 0.02
N VAL A 24 -1.88 -12.13 0.04
CA VAL A 24 -2.77 -13.29 0.19
C VAL A 24 -3.59 -13.45 -1.08
N PRO A 25 -3.31 -14.45 -1.93
CA PRO A 25 -4.13 -14.74 -3.09
C PRO A 25 -5.59 -14.97 -2.70
N GLY A 26 -6.52 -14.32 -3.42
CA GLY A 26 -7.94 -14.30 -3.09
C GLY A 26 -8.37 -13.16 -2.17
N GLU A 27 -7.42 -12.40 -1.58
CA GLU A 27 -7.78 -11.20 -0.80
C GLU A 27 -8.31 -10.11 -1.73
N THR A 28 -9.47 -9.56 -1.36
CA THR A 28 -10.07 -8.39 -2.01
C THR A 28 -10.48 -7.39 -0.95
N LEU A 29 -9.99 -6.15 -1.08
CA LEU A 29 -10.26 -5.03 -0.18
C LEU A 29 -10.96 -3.93 -0.96
N HIS A 30 -12.13 -3.50 -0.49
CA HIS A 30 -12.87 -2.39 -1.06
C HIS A 30 -12.80 -1.17 -0.16
N TYR A 31 -12.45 -0.03 -0.75
CA TYR A 31 -12.39 1.26 -0.05
C TYR A 31 -13.39 2.23 -0.67
N ARG A 32 -13.86 3.13 0.18
CA ARG A 32 -14.59 4.33 -0.22
C ARG A 32 -13.75 5.54 0.13
N MET A 33 -13.71 6.49 -0.78
CA MET A 33 -13.06 7.78 -0.53
C MET A 33 -14.11 8.84 -0.28
N SER A 34 -13.85 9.69 0.71
CA SER A 34 -14.74 10.80 1.05
C SER A 34 -13.95 12.10 1.20
N TYR A 35 -14.60 13.18 0.82
CA TYR A 35 -14.14 14.54 1.10
C TYR A 35 -14.78 15.06 2.36
N LYS A 36 -13.98 15.61 3.28
CA LYS A 36 -14.41 16.14 4.57
C LYS A 36 -13.98 17.60 4.68
N ALA A 37 -14.93 18.51 4.74
CA ALA A 37 -14.70 19.92 5.00
C ALA A 37 -15.78 20.49 5.94
N LYS A 38 -15.51 21.65 6.56
CA LYS A 38 -16.44 22.28 7.55
C LYS A 38 -17.86 22.48 7.02
N LEU A 39 -18.01 22.84 5.75
CA LEU A 39 -19.29 23.15 5.12
C LEU A 39 -19.87 21.98 4.29
N PHE A 40 -19.11 20.91 4.11
CA PHE A 40 -19.56 19.74 3.36
C PHE A 40 -19.58 18.53 4.28
N PRO A 41 -20.74 17.85 4.41
CA PRO A 41 -20.78 16.58 5.10
C PRO A 41 -19.85 15.61 4.41
N ASN A 42 -19.32 14.66 5.18
CA ASN A 42 -18.42 13.59 4.74
C ASN A 42 -19.02 12.83 3.52
N THR A 43 -18.81 13.38 2.33
CA THR A 43 -19.44 12.95 1.08
C THR A 43 -18.54 11.94 0.37
N GLU A 44 -19.08 10.80 0.03
CA GLU A 44 -18.38 9.76 -0.70
C GLU A 44 -18.20 10.18 -2.17
N VAL A 45 -16.94 10.30 -2.59
CA VAL A 45 -16.57 10.84 -3.91
C VAL A 45 -15.94 9.81 -4.84
N ALA A 46 -15.38 8.73 -4.31
CA ALA A 46 -14.75 7.69 -5.13
C ALA A 46 -14.76 6.32 -4.41
N LYS A 47 -14.48 5.28 -5.16
CA LYS A 47 -14.28 3.91 -4.67
C LYS A 47 -12.97 3.36 -5.21
N VAL A 48 -12.36 2.46 -4.42
CA VAL A 48 -11.11 1.77 -4.77
C VAL A 48 -11.29 0.30 -4.45
N VAL A 49 -10.80 -0.56 -5.31
CA VAL A 49 -10.65 -1.99 -5.06
C VAL A 49 -9.18 -2.38 -5.15
N MET A 50 -8.74 -3.26 -4.25
CA MET A 50 -7.43 -3.90 -4.31
C MET A 50 -7.62 -5.41 -4.24
N GLN A 51 -7.06 -6.12 -5.21
CA GLN A 51 -7.21 -7.56 -5.33
C GLN A 51 -5.85 -8.23 -5.50
N THR A 52 -5.60 -9.27 -4.73
CA THR A 52 -4.39 -10.10 -4.82
C THR A 52 -4.73 -11.46 -5.45
N THR A 53 -3.99 -11.86 -6.46
CA THR A 53 -4.17 -13.14 -7.17
C THR A 53 -2.83 -13.82 -7.43
N GLU A 54 -2.85 -15.12 -7.65
CA GLU A 54 -1.74 -15.82 -8.30
C GLU A 54 -1.73 -15.50 -9.79
N SER A 55 -0.53 -15.40 -10.37
CA SER A 55 -0.34 -15.07 -11.79
C SER A 55 1.02 -15.58 -12.28
N THR A 56 1.36 -15.27 -13.51
CA THR A 56 2.69 -15.50 -14.08
C THR A 56 3.22 -14.23 -14.71
N LEU A 57 4.52 -14.00 -14.58
CA LEU A 57 5.27 -12.96 -15.30
C LEU A 57 6.48 -13.62 -15.96
N ASP A 58 6.58 -13.50 -17.30
CA ASP A 58 7.64 -14.13 -18.10
C ASP A 58 7.81 -15.64 -17.81
N GLY A 59 6.66 -16.33 -17.63
CA GLY A 59 6.63 -17.78 -17.34
C GLY A 59 6.96 -18.16 -15.90
N GLN A 60 7.26 -17.21 -15.02
CA GLN A 60 7.55 -17.45 -13.60
C GLN A 60 6.34 -17.16 -12.73
N PRO A 61 6.06 -17.98 -11.69
CA PRO A 61 5.00 -17.71 -10.73
C PRO A 61 5.22 -16.38 -10.01
N VAL A 62 4.14 -15.61 -9.82
CA VAL A 62 4.15 -14.34 -9.10
C VAL A 62 2.83 -14.15 -8.35
N TYR A 63 2.83 -13.31 -7.32
CA TYR A 63 1.60 -12.68 -6.87
C TYR A 63 1.36 -11.42 -7.69
N LYS A 64 0.12 -11.22 -8.11
CA LYS A 64 -0.33 -10.02 -8.80
C LYS A 64 -1.30 -9.27 -7.90
N VAL A 65 -0.99 -8.01 -7.60
CA VAL A 65 -1.95 -7.10 -6.98
C VAL A 65 -2.45 -6.13 -8.02
N TYR A 66 -3.77 -6.03 -8.13
CA TYR A 66 -4.46 -5.07 -8.97
C TYR A 66 -5.21 -4.09 -8.09
N GLY A 67 -4.92 -2.81 -8.24
CA GLY A 67 -5.63 -1.70 -7.61
C GLY A 67 -6.35 -0.89 -8.66
N TYR A 68 -7.64 -0.60 -8.45
CA TYR A 68 -8.43 0.25 -9.34
C TYR A 68 -9.25 1.23 -8.52
N GLY A 69 -9.17 2.49 -8.91
CA GLY A 69 -9.92 3.58 -8.31
C GLY A 69 -10.75 4.34 -9.34
N GLU A 70 -11.99 4.69 -8.99
CA GLU A 70 -12.82 5.52 -9.85
C GLU A 70 -13.66 6.50 -9.04
N THR A 71 -13.89 7.68 -9.63
CA THR A 71 -14.83 8.67 -9.10
C THR A 71 -16.26 8.13 -9.12
N ALA A 72 -17.03 8.37 -8.06
CA ALA A 72 -18.44 8.04 -8.01
C ALA A 72 -19.19 8.83 -9.12
N LYS A 73 -20.13 8.16 -9.81
CA LYS A 73 -20.85 8.70 -10.97
C LYS A 73 -21.40 10.11 -10.73
N ALA A 74 -21.90 10.38 -9.52
CA ALA A 74 -22.46 11.69 -9.15
C ALA A 74 -21.41 12.83 -9.14
N PHE A 75 -20.11 12.51 -9.15
CA PHE A 75 -19.00 13.47 -9.10
C PHE A 75 -18.14 13.48 -10.37
N ASN A 76 -18.42 12.61 -11.36
CA ASN A 76 -17.67 12.57 -12.62
C ASN A 76 -17.67 13.88 -13.39
N TRP A 77 -18.69 14.71 -13.21
CA TRP A 77 -18.76 16.03 -13.86
C TRP A 77 -17.79 17.06 -13.26
N ILE A 78 -17.30 16.82 -12.02
CA ILE A 78 -16.29 17.69 -11.38
C ILE A 78 -14.89 17.22 -11.80
N LEU A 79 -14.58 15.95 -11.60
CA LEU A 79 -13.30 15.35 -11.95
C LEU A 79 -13.51 13.83 -12.14
N PRO A 80 -13.67 13.36 -13.38
CA PRO A 80 -13.68 11.93 -13.64
C PRO A 80 -12.28 11.36 -13.43
N VAL A 81 -12.16 10.35 -12.54
CA VAL A 81 -10.92 9.62 -12.26
C VAL A 81 -11.16 8.14 -12.55
N GLN A 82 -10.22 7.51 -13.24
CA GLN A 82 -10.12 6.07 -13.46
C GLN A 82 -8.64 5.69 -13.43
N ASP A 83 -8.18 5.22 -12.28
CA ASP A 83 -6.77 4.93 -12.04
C ASP A 83 -6.58 3.45 -11.79
N ALA A 84 -5.68 2.84 -12.55
CA ALA A 84 -5.31 1.44 -12.39
C ALA A 84 -3.84 1.30 -12.05
N TYR A 85 -3.56 0.41 -11.09
CA TYR A 85 -2.22 0.01 -10.69
C TYR A 85 -2.10 -1.49 -10.72
N THR A 86 -0.99 -2.02 -11.21
CA THR A 86 -0.71 -3.45 -11.17
C THR A 86 0.72 -3.67 -10.72
N ILE A 87 0.93 -4.56 -9.76
CA ILE A 87 2.27 -5.01 -9.37
C ILE A 87 2.37 -6.53 -9.49
N TRP A 88 3.56 -6.97 -9.87
CA TRP A 88 3.94 -8.38 -9.89
C TRP A 88 5.06 -8.59 -8.90
N ILE A 89 4.86 -9.51 -7.98
CA ILE A 89 5.66 -9.69 -6.79
C ILE A 89 6.24 -11.10 -6.82
N ASP A 90 7.51 -11.20 -6.56
CA ASP A 90 8.18 -12.47 -6.39
C ASP A 90 7.68 -13.15 -5.09
N PRO A 91 7.16 -14.40 -5.16
CA PRO A 91 6.57 -15.06 -4.00
C PRO A 91 7.57 -15.43 -2.91
N GLU A 92 8.85 -15.59 -3.25
CA GLU A 92 9.90 -16.00 -2.31
C GLU A 92 10.48 -14.80 -1.57
N THR A 93 10.79 -13.73 -2.31
CA THR A 93 11.42 -12.52 -1.75
C THR A 93 10.43 -11.47 -1.31
N LEU A 94 9.16 -11.57 -1.75
CA LEU A 94 8.08 -10.58 -1.59
C LEU A 94 8.43 -9.19 -2.15
N ARG A 95 9.36 -9.14 -3.10
CA ARG A 95 9.80 -7.92 -3.77
C ARG A 95 9.08 -7.74 -5.10
N THR A 96 8.77 -6.50 -5.42
CA THR A 96 8.18 -6.15 -6.72
C THR A 96 9.16 -6.45 -7.85
N LYS A 97 8.74 -7.22 -8.85
CA LYS A 97 9.45 -7.40 -10.12
C LYS A 97 9.08 -6.32 -11.13
N ARG A 98 7.79 -6.00 -11.18
CA ARG A 98 7.25 -5.01 -12.10
C ARG A 98 6.09 -4.25 -11.45
N PHE A 99 6.01 -2.97 -11.76
CA PHE A 99 4.89 -2.07 -11.43
C PHE A 99 4.41 -1.39 -12.70
N ASP A 100 3.11 -1.36 -12.92
CA ASP A 100 2.46 -0.59 -13.98
C ASP A 100 1.40 0.34 -13.39
N SER A 101 1.27 1.53 -13.94
CA SER A 101 0.15 2.44 -13.69
C SER A 101 -0.47 2.93 -14.99
N ASP A 102 -1.80 3.10 -14.98
CA ASP A 102 -2.58 3.74 -16.06
C ASP A 102 -3.61 4.67 -15.40
N LEU A 103 -3.35 5.98 -15.44
CA LEU A 103 -4.11 7.00 -14.73
C LEU A 103 -4.87 7.86 -15.71
N HIS A 104 -6.14 8.08 -15.42
CA HIS A 104 -7.04 8.95 -16.18
C HIS A 104 -7.77 9.88 -15.21
N GLU A 105 -7.34 11.14 -15.15
CA GLU A 105 -7.88 12.18 -14.27
C GLU A 105 -8.37 13.39 -15.10
N GLY A 106 -9.63 13.40 -15.47
CA GLY A 106 -10.15 14.38 -16.43
C GLY A 106 -9.42 14.26 -17.77
N ASP A 107 -8.83 15.37 -18.23
CA ASP A 107 -8.02 15.43 -19.45
C ASP A 107 -6.55 14.99 -19.23
N TYR A 108 -6.18 14.69 -17.99
CA TYR A 108 -4.84 14.21 -17.68
C TYR A 108 -4.79 12.70 -17.81
N THR A 109 -3.81 12.21 -18.59
CA THR A 109 -3.47 10.78 -18.67
C THR A 109 -2.01 10.57 -18.33
N PHE A 110 -1.74 9.49 -17.61
CA PHE A 110 -0.39 9.13 -17.23
C PHE A 110 -0.24 7.62 -17.22
N ARG A 111 0.83 7.12 -17.85
CA ARG A 111 1.20 5.70 -17.83
C ARG A 111 2.63 5.56 -17.37
N SER A 112 2.89 4.57 -16.54
CA SER A 112 4.25 4.23 -16.17
C SER A 112 4.46 2.73 -16.03
N THR A 113 5.72 2.30 -16.25
CA THR A 113 6.19 0.94 -16.00
C THR A 113 7.51 1.04 -15.27
N TYR A 114 7.67 0.31 -14.17
CA TYR A 114 8.94 0.15 -13.45
C TYR A 114 9.33 -1.32 -13.46
N ILE A 115 10.58 -1.60 -13.85
CA ILE A 115 11.19 -2.93 -13.79
C ILE A 115 12.30 -2.89 -12.76
N PHE A 116 12.18 -3.70 -11.73
CA PHE A 116 13.13 -3.76 -10.62
C PHE A 116 14.22 -4.81 -10.90
N ASP A 117 15.46 -4.37 -10.97
CA ASP A 117 16.65 -5.22 -11.03
C ASP A 117 17.30 -5.28 -9.64
N TRP A 118 16.80 -6.19 -8.83
CA TRP A 118 17.27 -6.37 -7.44
C TRP A 118 18.70 -6.88 -7.34
N LYS A 119 19.21 -7.56 -8.38
CA LYS A 119 20.59 -8.04 -8.41
C LYS A 119 21.59 -6.89 -8.49
N ASN A 120 21.26 -5.87 -9.27
CA ASN A 120 22.14 -4.72 -9.51
C ASN A 120 21.68 -3.48 -8.73
N LEU A 121 20.62 -3.59 -7.92
CA LEU A 121 20.00 -2.49 -7.18
C LEU A 121 19.70 -1.29 -8.09
N ASN A 122 19.00 -1.57 -9.19
CA ASN A 122 18.52 -0.57 -10.13
C ASN A 122 17.01 -0.73 -10.34
N VAL A 123 16.38 0.36 -10.73
CA VAL A 123 15.03 0.34 -11.31
C VAL A 123 15.06 1.04 -12.66
N HIS A 124 14.46 0.40 -13.65
CA HIS A 124 14.28 0.96 -14.98
C HIS A 124 12.86 1.46 -15.08
N THR A 125 12.69 2.77 -15.19
CA THR A 125 11.38 3.41 -15.25
C THR A 125 11.13 3.93 -16.65
N ARG A 126 9.89 3.79 -17.10
CA ARG A 126 9.35 4.32 -18.35
C ARG A 126 8.03 4.98 -18.04
N TRP A 127 7.82 6.21 -18.50
CA TRP A 127 6.55 6.91 -18.27
C TRP A 127 6.19 7.87 -19.38
N GLN A 128 4.90 8.09 -19.52
CA GLN A 128 4.32 9.04 -20.47
C GLN A 128 3.19 9.81 -19.81
N SER A 129 3.22 11.13 -19.92
CA SER A 129 2.17 12.02 -19.42
C SER A 129 1.45 12.69 -20.58
N ARG A 130 0.15 12.53 -20.70
CA ARG A 130 -0.67 13.04 -21.82
C ARG A 130 -0.11 12.56 -23.17
N GLN A 131 -0.07 13.45 -24.18
CA GLN A 131 0.52 13.19 -25.49
C GLN A 131 2.00 13.60 -25.59
N ARG A 132 2.70 13.73 -24.47
CA ARG A 132 4.14 14.04 -24.46
C ARG A 132 4.96 12.81 -24.85
N PRO A 133 6.18 13.01 -25.35
CA PRO A 133 7.09 11.90 -25.61
C PRO A 133 7.31 11.05 -24.36
N GLU A 134 7.42 9.75 -24.56
CA GLU A 134 7.76 8.81 -23.51
C GLU A 134 9.16 9.11 -22.96
N LYS A 135 9.34 8.96 -21.66
CA LYS A 135 10.60 9.17 -20.94
C LYS A 135 11.06 7.88 -20.31
N PHE A 136 12.37 7.77 -20.16
CA PHE A 136 13.05 6.61 -19.60
C PHE A 136 14.09 7.07 -18.59
N LYS A 137 14.24 6.34 -17.50
CA LYS A 137 15.32 6.56 -16.54
C LYS A 137 15.71 5.25 -15.86
N THR A 138 17.01 5.10 -15.62
CA THR A 138 17.52 4.07 -14.71
C THR A 138 18.01 4.78 -13.46
N MET A 139 17.54 4.32 -12.29
CA MET A 139 17.92 4.89 -11.01
C MET A 139 18.51 3.80 -10.12
N LYS A 140 19.44 4.20 -9.26
CA LYS A 140 19.88 3.38 -8.13
C LYS A 140 18.78 3.31 -7.08
N ILE A 141 18.59 2.13 -6.55
CA ILE A 141 17.69 1.84 -5.44
C ILE A 141 18.44 1.12 -4.32
N SER A 142 17.86 1.06 -3.15
CA SER A 142 18.32 0.21 -2.05
C SER A 142 17.43 -1.04 -1.93
N ASP A 143 17.77 -1.93 -1.01
CA ASP A 143 16.94 -3.08 -0.64
C ASP A 143 15.66 -2.69 0.11
N GLN A 144 15.53 -1.41 0.51
CA GLN A 144 14.35 -0.83 1.17
C GLN A 144 13.40 -0.11 0.19
N SER A 145 13.76 -0.04 -1.09
CA SER A 145 12.96 0.66 -2.11
C SER A 145 11.70 -0.12 -2.47
N MET A 146 10.61 0.59 -2.67
CA MET A 146 9.30 0.03 -2.97
C MET A 146 8.57 0.86 -4.02
N ASP A 147 7.63 0.27 -4.70
CA ASP A 147 6.58 1.00 -5.43
C ASP A 147 5.47 1.47 -4.48
N ALA A 148 4.57 2.31 -4.98
CA ALA A 148 3.49 2.90 -4.18
C ALA A 148 2.47 1.87 -3.65
N VAL A 149 2.22 0.78 -4.39
CA VAL A 149 1.30 -0.28 -3.96
C VAL A 149 1.95 -1.18 -2.91
N SER A 150 3.21 -1.57 -3.11
CA SER A 150 3.98 -2.35 -2.11
C SER A 150 4.14 -1.57 -0.81
N LEU A 151 4.26 -0.25 -0.86
CA LEU A 151 4.31 0.61 0.31
C LEU A 151 3.04 0.47 1.18
N TYR A 152 1.86 0.42 0.56
CA TYR A 152 0.59 0.18 1.26
C TYR A 152 0.64 -1.15 2.04
N PHE A 153 1.12 -2.24 1.41
CA PHE A 153 1.23 -3.54 2.05
C PHE A 153 2.32 -3.58 3.13
N ASN A 154 3.37 -2.76 3.00
CA ASN A 154 4.47 -2.75 3.97
C ASN A 154 4.03 -2.38 5.39
N LEU A 155 2.99 -1.57 5.57
CA LEU A 155 2.41 -1.30 6.89
C LEU A 155 1.94 -2.57 7.62
N ARG A 156 1.61 -3.62 6.88
CA ARG A 156 1.17 -4.92 7.43
C ARG A 156 2.32 -5.77 7.96
N THR A 157 3.58 -5.39 7.68
CA THR A 157 4.78 -6.12 8.11
C THR A 157 5.29 -5.72 9.49
N VAL A 158 4.74 -4.67 10.08
CA VAL A 158 5.17 -4.20 11.40
C VAL A 158 4.87 -5.26 12.44
N LYS A 159 5.90 -5.69 13.16
CA LYS A 159 5.79 -6.73 14.18
C LYS A 159 5.23 -6.14 15.47
N ASP A 160 4.46 -6.94 16.23
CA ASP A 160 3.81 -6.49 17.46
C ASP A 160 4.82 -6.00 18.51
N GLU A 161 6.01 -6.62 18.59
CA GLU A 161 7.10 -6.22 19.47
C GLU A 161 7.74 -4.86 19.10
N GLU A 162 7.59 -4.43 17.84
CA GLU A 162 8.07 -3.14 17.36
C GLU A 162 7.08 -1.99 17.67
N ILE A 163 5.80 -2.31 17.91
CA ILE A 163 4.72 -1.34 18.08
C ILE A 163 4.73 -0.75 19.49
N LYS A 164 5.63 0.19 19.74
CA LYS A 164 5.82 0.91 20.99
C LYS A 164 6.05 2.38 20.76
N GLU A 165 5.93 3.18 21.79
CA GLU A 165 6.25 4.60 21.75
C GLU A 165 7.66 4.84 21.20
N GLY A 166 7.78 5.81 20.30
CA GLY A 166 9.05 6.13 19.61
C GLY A 166 9.33 5.27 18.38
N PHE A 167 8.55 4.22 18.08
CA PHE A 167 8.76 3.46 16.86
C PHE A 167 8.55 4.32 15.61
N ALA A 168 9.56 4.35 14.76
CA ALA A 168 9.49 4.96 13.43
C ALA A 168 10.33 4.13 12.44
N LYS A 169 9.91 4.12 11.18
CA LYS A 169 10.62 3.44 10.09
C LYS A 169 10.60 4.34 8.86
N ASP A 170 11.76 4.42 8.22
CA ASP A 170 11.93 5.12 6.95
C ASP A 170 11.89 4.10 5.81
N LEU A 171 11.18 4.43 4.76
CA LEU A 171 11.03 3.64 3.53
C LEU A 171 11.38 4.51 2.33
N GLU A 172 11.80 3.86 1.26
CA GLU A 172 12.07 4.49 -0.02
C GLU A 172 10.97 4.13 -1.01
N MET A 173 10.38 5.14 -1.65
CA MET A 173 9.36 4.98 -2.67
C MET A 173 9.89 5.43 -4.03
N VAL A 174 9.87 4.52 -4.99
CA VAL A 174 10.22 4.82 -6.39
C VAL A 174 9.05 5.54 -7.05
N LEU A 175 9.34 6.69 -7.63
CA LEU A 175 8.41 7.47 -8.47
C LEU A 175 9.13 7.85 -9.75
N GLU A 176 8.48 7.84 -10.88
CA GLU A 176 8.93 8.11 -12.25
C GLU A 176 10.45 8.30 -12.41
N ASP A 177 10.95 9.46 -12.01
CA ASP A 177 12.36 9.89 -12.19
C ASP A 177 13.11 10.13 -10.87
N THR A 178 12.53 9.73 -9.73
CA THR A 178 13.11 9.98 -8.41
C THR A 178 12.77 8.90 -7.39
N VAL A 179 13.57 8.82 -6.34
CA VAL A 179 13.24 8.08 -5.12
C VAL A 179 12.85 9.08 -4.04
N ARG A 180 11.71 8.86 -3.42
CA ARG A 180 11.19 9.64 -2.29
C ARG A 180 11.31 8.86 -1.01
N TYR A 181 11.49 9.57 0.09
CA TYR A 181 11.51 8.98 1.42
C TYR A 181 10.16 9.16 2.10
N LEU A 182 9.68 8.11 2.75
CA LEU A 182 8.48 8.14 3.58
C LEU A 182 8.85 7.67 4.97
N ARG A 183 8.55 8.49 5.99
CA ARG A 183 8.64 8.10 7.39
C ARG A 183 7.26 7.78 7.91
N PHE A 184 7.06 6.59 8.46
CA PHE A 184 5.90 6.31 9.28
C PHE A 184 6.30 6.11 10.74
N ARG A 185 5.52 6.71 11.64
CA ARG A 185 5.73 6.69 13.08
C ARG A 185 4.48 6.18 13.77
N PHE A 186 4.66 5.27 14.70
CA PHE A 186 3.57 4.84 15.58
C PHE A 186 3.12 6.00 16.47
N ASP A 187 1.81 6.26 16.51
CA ASP A 187 1.19 7.40 17.19
C ASP A 187 0.15 6.96 18.24
N GLY A 188 0.09 5.66 18.54
CA GLY A 188 -0.75 5.09 19.59
C GLY A 188 -1.79 4.08 19.12
N ARG A 189 -2.52 3.56 20.10
CA ARG A 189 -3.67 2.67 19.90
C ARG A 189 -4.95 3.41 20.23
N GLU A 190 -5.97 3.23 19.42
CA GLU A 190 -7.29 3.79 19.69
C GLU A 190 -8.41 2.97 19.04
N VAL A 191 -9.63 3.17 19.52
CA VAL A 191 -10.81 2.61 18.85
C VAL A 191 -11.24 3.53 17.72
N LYS A 192 -11.23 2.99 16.49
CA LYS A 192 -11.70 3.72 15.30
C LYS A 192 -13.05 3.20 14.84
N LYS A 193 -14.00 4.11 14.65
CA LYS A 193 -15.25 3.79 13.94
C LYS A 193 -15.02 3.89 12.45
N VAL A 194 -15.24 2.77 11.74
CA VAL A 194 -15.18 2.68 10.28
C VAL A 194 -16.62 2.66 9.75
N ARG A 195 -16.92 3.59 8.85
CA ARG A 195 -18.29 3.77 8.32
C ARG A 195 -18.75 2.48 7.62
N GLY A 196 -19.93 2.00 7.96
CA GLY A 196 -20.52 0.79 7.38
C GLY A 196 -20.02 -0.53 7.97
N LEU A 197 -18.86 -0.57 8.61
CA LEU A 197 -18.29 -1.80 9.19
C LEU A 197 -18.45 -1.89 10.72
N GLY A 198 -18.29 -0.76 11.45
CA GLY A 198 -18.39 -0.78 12.91
C GLY A 198 -17.17 -0.16 13.59
N LYS A 199 -16.84 -0.67 14.80
CA LYS A 199 -15.71 -0.20 15.60
C LYS A 199 -14.60 -1.25 15.60
N PHE A 200 -13.36 -0.80 15.58
CA PHE A 200 -12.17 -1.64 15.58
C PHE A 200 -11.12 -1.11 16.55
N ASN A 201 -10.42 -1.99 17.22
CA ASN A 201 -9.13 -1.66 17.83
C ASN A 201 -8.13 -1.39 16.71
N THR A 202 -7.39 -0.29 16.79
CA THR A 202 -6.51 0.15 15.71
C THR A 202 -5.15 0.60 16.23
N LEU A 203 -4.16 0.42 15.39
CA LEU A 203 -2.84 1.05 15.48
C LEU A 203 -2.84 2.28 14.60
N ARG A 204 -2.53 3.44 15.16
CA ARG A 204 -2.46 4.71 14.44
C ARG A 204 -1.01 5.03 14.09
N PHE A 205 -0.78 5.33 12.82
CA PHE A 205 0.51 5.77 12.30
C PHE A 205 0.39 7.14 11.64
N ARG A 206 1.38 8.00 11.89
CA ARG A 206 1.61 9.23 11.12
C ARG A 206 2.63 8.94 10.05
N CYS A 207 2.28 9.28 8.82
CA CYS A 207 3.11 9.06 7.65
C CYS A 207 3.48 10.41 7.07
N LYS A 208 4.76 10.63 6.83
CA LYS A 208 5.28 11.88 6.25
C LYS A 208 6.13 11.58 5.03
N ILE A 209 5.78 12.19 3.90
CA ILE A 209 6.54 12.06 2.65
C ILE A 209 7.55 13.22 2.56
N ALA A 210 8.82 12.90 2.40
CA ALA A 210 9.86 13.90 2.15
C ALA A 210 9.84 14.31 0.68
N THR A 211 9.97 15.62 0.44
CA THR A 211 10.04 16.18 -0.93
C THR A 211 11.42 16.04 -1.56
N SER A 212 12.49 16.03 -0.77
CA SER A 212 13.90 15.75 -1.16
C SER A 212 14.75 15.67 0.10
N THR A 213 15.82 15.00 0.25
CA THR A 213 16.82 14.96 1.36
C THR A 213 16.34 15.16 2.83
N GLU A 214 17.19 14.94 3.84
CA GLU A 214 16.87 14.91 5.29
C GLU A 214 16.12 16.13 5.85
N THR A 215 16.32 17.32 5.30
CA THR A 215 15.61 18.54 5.70
C THR A 215 14.15 18.56 5.22
N ALA A 216 13.82 17.75 4.25
CA ALA A 216 12.53 17.73 3.56
C ALA A 216 11.38 17.13 4.38
N PHE A 217 11.67 16.37 5.44
CA PHE A 217 10.63 15.94 6.37
C PHE A 217 10.01 17.10 7.17
N ARG A 218 10.63 18.29 7.23
CA ARG A 218 10.04 19.46 7.89
C ARG A 218 8.79 19.96 7.15
N ASP A 219 8.85 19.98 5.82
CA ASP A 219 7.82 20.57 4.95
C ASP A 219 6.99 19.54 4.15
N GLY A 220 7.19 18.24 4.44
CA GLY A 220 6.52 17.14 3.74
C GLY A 220 5.03 17.03 4.07
N THR A 221 4.26 16.48 3.14
CA THR A 221 2.84 16.15 3.36
C THR A 221 2.72 15.06 4.41
N GLU A 222 1.92 15.30 5.44
CA GLU A 222 1.61 14.33 6.49
C GLU A 222 0.20 13.77 6.28
N PHE A 223 0.03 12.47 6.46
CA PHE A 223 -1.25 11.79 6.51
C PHE A 223 -1.27 10.76 7.64
N VAL A 224 -2.45 10.35 8.05
CA VAL A 224 -2.62 9.41 9.15
C VAL A 224 -3.30 8.15 8.65
N VAL A 225 -2.78 6.99 9.09
CA VAL A 225 -3.30 5.67 8.76
C VAL A 225 -3.68 4.95 10.05
N TRP A 226 -4.88 4.36 10.07
CA TRP A 226 -5.32 3.43 11.10
C TRP A 226 -5.38 2.04 10.51
N ILE A 227 -4.56 1.13 11.00
CA ILE A 227 -4.58 -0.27 10.62
C ILE A 227 -5.25 -1.11 11.71
N SER A 228 -5.80 -2.26 11.37
CA SER A 228 -6.39 -3.19 12.33
C SER A 228 -5.34 -3.68 13.34
N ASP A 229 -5.66 -3.62 14.64
CA ASP A 229 -4.79 -4.15 15.71
C ASP A 229 -5.04 -5.66 15.87
N ASP A 230 -4.71 -6.40 14.82
CA ASP A 230 -4.80 -7.86 14.74
C ASP A 230 -3.73 -8.42 13.78
N ARG A 231 -3.77 -9.71 13.52
CA ARG A 231 -2.78 -10.40 12.67
C ARG A 231 -2.84 -9.99 11.20
N ASN A 232 -3.95 -9.44 10.71
CA ASN A 232 -4.07 -9.00 9.32
C ASN A 232 -3.44 -7.63 9.07
N LYS A 233 -3.46 -6.73 10.07
CA LYS A 233 -2.96 -5.34 9.98
C LYS A 233 -3.46 -4.60 8.74
N VAL A 234 -4.74 -4.78 8.42
CA VAL A 234 -5.37 -4.15 7.25
C VAL A 234 -5.53 -2.65 7.51
N PRO A 235 -5.13 -1.77 6.59
CA PRO A 235 -5.49 -0.36 6.66
C PRO A 235 -7.00 -0.18 6.63
N LEU A 236 -7.56 0.34 7.72
CA LEU A 236 -9.00 0.51 7.90
C LEU A 236 -9.46 1.92 7.56
N TYR A 237 -8.59 2.91 7.79
CA TYR A 237 -8.89 4.32 7.58
C TYR A 237 -7.61 5.08 7.30
N ILE A 238 -7.64 5.95 6.30
CA ILE A 238 -6.55 6.86 5.94
C ILE A 238 -7.13 8.26 5.87
N GLU A 239 -6.46 9.25 6.44
CA GLU A 239 -6.86 10.66 6.37
C GLU A 239 -5.66 11.50 5.94
N SER A 240 -5.80 12.18 4.80
CA SER A 240 -4.79 13.09 4.26
C SER A 240 -5.34 14.50 4.23
N PRO A 241 -4.73 15.45 4.96
CA PRO A 241 -5.12 16.85 4.88
C PRO A 241 -4.79 17.41 3.50
N ILE A 242 -5.66 18.29 3.02
CA ILE A 242 -5.48 19.08 1.80
C ILE A 242 -5.67 20.55 2.12
N LYS A 243 -5.46 21.45 1.16
CA LYS A 243 -5.57 22.92 1.40
C LYS A 243 -6.88 23.33 2.10
N VAL A 244 -7.98 22.65 1.79
CA VAL A 244 -9.28 22.90 2.44
C VAL A 244 -9.88 21.54 2.84
N GLY A 245 -9.84 21.21 4.14
CA GLY A 245 -10.37 19.95 4.65
C GLY A 245 -9.40 18.76 4.53
N SER A 246 -9.94 17.58 4.36
CA SER A 246 -9.17 16.33 4.18
C SER A 246 -9.86 15.38 3.20
N VAL A 247 -9.05 14.52 2.58
CA VAL A 247 -9.52 13.35 1.86
C VAL A 247 -9.34 12.15 2.77
N CYS A 248 -10.39 11.33 2.88
CA CYS A 248 -10.38 10.13 3.70
C CYS A 248 -10.66 8.92 2.83
N ALA A 249 -9.89 7.85 3.00
CA ALA A 249 -10.21 6.52 2.48
C ALA A 249 -10.55 5.61 3.66
N TYR A 250 -11.62 4.81 3.53
CA TYR A 250 -12.00 3.85 4.57
C TYR A 250 -12.44 2.52 3.97
N LEU A 251 -12.07 1.45 4.65
CA LEU A 251 -12.47 0.10 4.27
C LEU A 251 -14.00 -0.01 4.31
N SER A 252 -14.62 -0.52 3.26
CA SER A 252 -16.07 -0.70 3.15
C SER A 252 -16.49 -2.17 3.13
N SER A 253 -15.64 -3.04 2.60
CA SER A 253 -15.77 -4.50 2.68
C SER A 253 -14.44 -5.17 2.42
N TYR A 254 -14.33 -6.43 2.83
CA TYR A 254 -13.14 -7.25 2.62
C TYR A 254 -13.54 -8.72 2.46
N GLU A 255 -12.76 -9.44 1.67
CA GLU A 255 -12.90 -10.88 1.44
C GLU A 255 -11.51 -11.52 1.41
N GLY A 256 -11.43 -12.81 1.68
CA GLY A 256 -10.20 -13.59 1.54
C GLY A 256 -9.09 -13.22 2.50
N LEU A 257 -9.36 -12.56 3.64
CA LEU A 257 -8.35 -12.32 4.66
C LEU A 257 -7.79 -13.62 5.19
N ARG A 258 -6.50 -13.66 5.47
CA ARG A 258 -5.83 -14.85 6.01
C ARG A 258 -6.30 -15.24 7.40
N TYR A 259 -6.62 -14.27 8.24
CA TYR A 259 -7.05 -14.45 9.61
C TYR A 259 -8.39 -13.78 9.85
N PRO A 260 -9.15 -14.21 10.89
CA PRO A 260 -10.29 -13.45 11.35
C PRO A 260 -9.92 -11.99 11.67
N MET A 261 -10.87 -11.07 11.50
CA MET A 261 -10.71 -9.66 11.86
C MET A 261 -10.93 -9.49 13.38
N ASP A 262 -9.96 -9.95 14.18
CA ASP A 262 -10.08 -10.01 15.64
C ASP A 262 -10.09 -8.61 16.30
N SER A 263 -9.64 -7.60 15.59
CA SER A 263 -9.72 -6.19 16.00
C SER A 263 -11.15 -5.64 16.02
N PHE A 264 -12.12 -6.32 15.38
CA PHE A 264 -13.52 -5.89 15.35
C PHE A 264 -14.15 -6.00 16.73
N ILE A 265 -14.76 -4.89 17.20
CA ILE A 265 -15.43 -4.82 18.50
C ILE A 265 -16.90 -5.18 18.29
N LYS A 266 -17.28 -6.38 18.75
CA LYS A 266 -18.69 -6.79 18.83
C LYS A 266 -19.43 -5.90 19.82
N LYS A 267 -20.67 -5.52 19.50
CA LYS A 267 -21.53 -4.75 20.42
C LYS A 267 -21.91 -5.57 21.64
#